data_514eaf40336555b16ef47e113f4c2271
#
_entry.id   514eaf40336555b16ef47e113f4c2271
#
_cell.length_a   1.000
_cell.length_b   1.000
_cell.length_c   1.000
_cell.angle_alpha   90.00
_cell.angle_beta   90.00
_cell.angle_gamma   90.00
#
_symmetry.space_group_name_H-M   'P 1'
#
loop_
_entity.id
_entity.type
_entity.pdbx_description
1 polymer ?
#
loop_
_entity_poly.entity_id
_entity_poly.type
_entity_poly.pdbx_seq_one_letter_code
_entity_poly.pdbx_strand_id
1 'polypeptide(L)'
;MGAAVLLLAALAGCSSSSSDEAGDGDGPDGQATASAPAPSAPASGKRWQPKPGTPWQWQLDGKADTSVDVPVYDIDGFENSAATVAELHARGRKVICYFNAGAWEDFRPDKNAFPKGVLGAKNKGWEGEKWVDIRRLDVLKPIMASRIDMCRKKGFDAVEPDLTEGFRNSTGFKLTADDQLAFNRMLAKLAHDRGLSVALKNDLDQIPQLVGDFDFAVNEQCAQYGECERLTPFIKAGKAVFHVEYDLKPEEFCSQTTRLGLSSMQKRLGLDAWRKPC
;
A
#
# COMPACT_ATOMS: atom_id res chain seq x y z
N MET A 1 20.66 -14.80 49.22
CA MET A 1 21.63 -13.90 49.82
C MET A 1 21.51 -12.60 49.04
N GLY A 2 20.82 -11.68 49.50
CA GLY A 2 21.04 -10.56 50.39
C GLY A 2 21.37 -9.36 49.50
N ALA A 3 20.90 -8.18 49.62
CA ALA A 3 20.08 -7.47 50.57
C ALA A 3 19.53 -6.18 49.92
N ALA A 4 18.38 -5.76 50.38
CA ALA A 4 17.75 -4.49 50.12
C ALA A 4 18.47 -3.33 50.81
N VAL A 5 18.41 -2.12 50.24
CA VAL A 5 18.47 -0.87 51.03
C VAL A 5 17.48 0.13 50.42
N LEU A 6 16.48 0.43 51.25
CA LEU A 6 15.63 1.61 51.19
C LEU A 6 16.38 2.86 51.71
N LEU A 7 16.12 4.02 51.17
CA LEU A 7 16.23 5.28 51.94
C LEU A 7 15.19 6.29 51.44
N LEU A 8 14.25 6.56 52.36
CA LEU A 8 13.34 7.72 52.38
C LEU A 8 14.09 8.95 52.88
N ALA A 9 13.77 10.10 52.37
CA ALA A 9 13.78 11.36 53.16
C ALA A 9 12.83 12.37 52.52
N ALA A 10 11.98 12.85 53.37
CA ALA A 10 10.88 13.80 53.18
C ALA A 10 11.28 15.20 53.67
N LEU A 11 10.32 16.10 53.58
CA LEU A 11 10.10 17.39 54.27
C LEU A 11 10.37 18.62 53.44
N ALA A 12 9.33 19.35 53.08
CA ALA A 12 8.51 20.36 53.76
C ALA A 12 9.18 21.76 53.64
N GLY A 13 8.53 22.80 53.35
CA GLY A 13 7.28 23.36 53.70
C GLY A 13 7.22 24.86 53.43
N CYS A 14 5.99 25.37 53.45
CA CYS A 14 5.51 26.69 53.95
C CYS A 14 5.86 27.98 53.14
N SER A 15 4.89 28.63 52.62
CA SER A 15 3.82 29.52 53.16
C SER A 15 4.17 31.00 53.20
N SER A 16 3.32 31.78 52.61
CA SER A 16 2.55 32.94 53.12
C SER A 16 2.45 34.01 52.03
N SER A 17 1.30 34.35 51.59
CA SER A 17 0.16 35.14 52.05
C SER A 17 0.26 36.63 51.69
N SER A 18 -0.83 37.05 51.08
CA SER A 18 -1.65 38.31 51.18
C SER A 18 -1.18 39.46 50.30
N SER A 19 -2.02 40.26 49.70
CA SER A 19 -3.42 40.68 49.92
C SER A 19 -3.89 41.53 48.73
N ASP A 20 -5.16 41.41 48.43
CA ASP A 20 -6.16 42.40 47.98
C ASP A 20 -5.81 43.52 46.98
N GLU A 21 -6.52 43.61 45.89
CA GLU A 21 -7.59 44.60 45.69
C GLU A 21 -8.38 44.33 44.40
N ALA A 22 -9.64 44.72 44.44
CA ALA A 22 -10.71 44.50 43.48
C ALA A 22 -10.60 45.40 42.23
N GLY A 23 -11.10 44.90 41.12
CA GLY A 23 -11.36 45.67 39.92
C GLY A 23 -12.34 44.91 39.01
N ASP A 24 -13.60 45.31 39.03
CA ASP A 24 -14.68 44.88 38.14
C ASP A 24 -14.33 45.08 36.66
N GLY A 25 -14.66 44.13 35.83
CA GLY A 25 -14.57 44.24 34.37
C GLY A 25 -15.20 43.03 33.67
N ASP A 26 -16.50 43.11 33.46
CA ASP A 26 -17.34 42.21 32.64
C ASP A 26 -16.79 42.13 31.20
N GLY A 27 -16.59 40.90 30.69
CA GLY A 27 -16.34 40.60 29.27
C GLY A 27 -16.46 39.11 29.02
N PRO A 28 -17.29 38.65 28.07
CA PRO A 28 -17.59 37.22 27.93
C PRO A 28 -16.41 36.45 27.33
N ASP A 29 -16.06 35.38 28.02
CA ASP A 29 -15.11 34.38 27.58
C ASP A 29 -15.53 33.75 26.23
N GLY A 30 -14.88 34.20 25.17
CA GLY A 30 -14.87 33.53 23.87
C GLY A 30 -13.97 32.33 23.92
N GLN A 31 -14.52 31.17 24.24
CA GLN A 31 -13.82 29.86 24.13
C GLN A 31 -13.54 29.59 22.64
N ALA A 32 -12.33 29.88 22.22
CA ALA A 32 -11.84 29.50 20.87
C ALA A 32 -11.81 27.99 20.78
N THR A 33 -12.86 27.39 20.23
CA THR A 33 -12.84 26.01 19.78
C THR A 33 -11.86 25.92 18.61
N ALA A 34 -10.72 25.28 18.83
CA ALA A 34 -9.78 24.93 17.77
C ALA A 34 -10.49 24.00 16.78
N SER A 35 -10.93 24.55 15.65
CA SER A 35 -11.46 23.78 14.54
C SER A 35 -10.36 22.86 14.03
N ALA A 36 -10.63 21.54 14.01
CA ALA A 36 -9.79 20.58 13.35
C ALA A 36 -9.58 21.01 11.88
N PRO A 37 -8.36 20.87 11.30
CA PRO A 37 -8.13 21.25 9.92
C PRO A 37 -9.05 20.42 9.00
N ALA A 38 -9.78 21.13 8.15
CA ALA A 38 -10.63 20.51 7.13
C ALA A 38 -9.79 19.61 6.24
N PRO A 39 -10.32 18.47 5.77
CA PRO A 39 -9.60 17.60 4.84
C PRO A 39 -9.23 18.42 3.60
N SER A 40 -7.95 18.45 3.26
CA SER A 40 -7.44 19.15 2.08
C SER A 40 -8.20 18.67 0.84
N ALA A 41 -8.69 19.61 0.03
CA ALA A 41 -9.33 19.33 -1.24
C ALA A 41 -8.44 18.41 -2.10
N PRO A 42 -9.01 17.51 -2.92
CA PRO A 42 -8.22 16.64 -3.79
C PRO A 42 -7.35 17.53 -4.69
N ALA A 43 -6.07 17.20 -4.77
CA ALA A 43 -5.13 17.87 -5.66
C ALA A 43 -5.66 17.76 -7.10
N SER A 44 -6.00 18.86 -7.74
CA SER A 44 -6.51 18.95 -9.11
C SER A 44 -5.44 18.70 -10.18
N GLY A 45 -4.35 18.00 -9.84
CA GLY A 45 -3.28 17.58 -10.73
C GLY A 45 -3.59 16.23 -11.37
N LYS A 46 -3.18 16.06 -12.65
CA LYS A 46 -3.24 14.74 -13.31
C LYS A 46 -2.40 13.74 -12.52
N ARG A 47 -3.03 12.64 -12.05
CA ARG A 47 -2.31 11.54 -11.37
C ARG A 47 -1.20 11.01 -12.27
N TRP A 48 -0.10 10.57 -11.64
CA TRP A 48 0.98 9.93 -12.36
C TRP A 48 0.48 8.62 -13.00
N GLN A 49 0.85 8.39 -14.25
CA GLN A 49 0.50 7.20 -14.99
C GLN A 49 1.75 6.69 -15.73
N PRO A 50 2.33 5.56 -15.28
CA PRO A 50 3.49 4.98 -15.96
C PRO A 50 3.14 4.52 -17.38
N LYS A 51 4.12 4.62 -18.28
CA LYS A 51 3.95 4.23 -19.67
C LYS A 51 4.43 2.80 -19.92
N PRO A 52 3.90 2.10 -20.94
CA PRO A 52 4.45 0.81 -21.36
C PRO A 52 5.96 0.86 -21.56
N GLY A 53 6.66 -0.20 -21.15
CA GLY A 53 8.11 -0.30 -21.26
C GLY A 53 8.91 0.51 -20.23
N THR A 54 8.27 1.17 -19.25
CA THR A 54 8.97 1.90 -18.18
C THR A 54 9.78 0.93 -17.31
N PRO A 55 11.10 1.11 -17.16
CA PRO A 55 11.92 0.29 -16.24
C PRO A 55 11.50 0.50 -14.78
N TRP A 56 11.59 -0.56 -13.98
CA TRP A 56 11.17 -0.51 -12.58
C TRP A 56 11.96 -1.46 -11.69
N GLN A 57 11.95 -1.21 -10.38
CA GLN A 57 12.43 -2.10 -9.35
C GLN A 57 11.26 -2.49 -8.44
N TRP A 58 11.19 -3.76 -8.10
CA TRP A 58 10.24 -4.29 -7.12
C TRP A 58 11.01 -4.91 -5.96
N GLN A 59 10.86 -4.34 -4.77
CA GLN A 59 11.51 -4.85 -3.57
C GLN A 59 10.56 -4.73 -2.39
N LEU A 60 10.08 -5.88 -1.91
CA LEU A 60 9.11 -5.93 -0.81
C LEU A 60 9.75 -6.46 0.49
N ASP A 61 10.95 -7.03 0.42
CA ASP A 61 11.69 -7.47 1.59
C ASP A 61 12.63 -6.36 2.08
N GLY A 62 12.39 -5.94 3.32
CA GLY A 62 13.23 -4.99 4.04
C GLY A 62 13.25 -3.57 3.49
N LYS A 63 14.30 -2.85 3.83
CA LYS A 63 14.53 -1.48 3.33
C LYS A 63 14.95 -1.50 1.88
N ALA A 64 14.33 -0.63 1.08
CA ALA A 64 14.63 -0.51 -0.34
C ALA A 64 16.11 -0.15 -0.59
N ASP A 65 16.74 -0.86 -1.52
CA ASP A 65 18.02 -0.47 -2.10
C ASP A 65 17.80 0.65 -3.10
N THR A 66 18.05 1.89 -2.68
CA THR A 66 17.83 3.09 -3.49
C THR A 66 18.90 3.30 -4.57
N SER A 67 19.93 2.42 -4.66
CA SER A 67 21.05 2.55 -5.61
C SER A 67 20.71 2.10 -7.03
N VAL A 68 19.64 1.30 -7.21
CA VAL A 68 19.23 0.79 -8.53
C VAL A 68 18.78 1.94 -9.42
N ASP A 69 19.40 2.07 -10.60
CA ASP A 69 19.11 3.19 -11.52
C ASP A 69 17.90 2.89 -12.42
N VAL A 70 16.71 3.12 -11.88
CA VAL A 70 15.43 2.98 -12.59
C VAL A 70 14.48 4.13 -12.21
N PRO A 71 13.56 4.53 -13.10
CA PRO A 71 12.65 5.63 -12.83
C PRO A 71 11.52 5.29 -11.85
N VAL A 72 11.24 4.02 -11.61
CA VAL A 72 10.10 3.57 -10.78
C VAL A 72 10.56 2.54 -9.77
N TYR A 73 10.14 2.74 -8.53
CA TYR A 73 10.29 1.78 -7.43
C TYR A 73 8.93 1.37 -6.91
N ASP A 74 8.77 0.08 -6.64
CA ASP A 74 7.64 -0.47 -5.93
C ASP A 74 8.18 -1.16 -4.67
N ILE A 75 7.78 -0.65 -3.51
CA ILE A 75 8.37 -1.01 -2.21
C ILE A 75 7.29 -1.13 -1.14
N ASP A 76 7.56 -1.98 -0.13
CA ASP A 76 6.64 -2.16 0.99
C ASP A 76 6.38 -0.85 1.73
N GLY A 77 5.10 -0.49 1.84
CA GLY A 77 4.66 0.77 2.43
C GLY A 77 4.85 0.84 3.94
N PHE A 78 4.84 -0.27 4.65
CA PHE A 78 5.04 -0.31 6.10
C PHE A 78 6.52 -0.24 6.47
N GLU A 79 7.37 -0.97 5.77
CA GLU A 79 8.79 -1.10 6.09
C GLU A 79 9.64 0.08 5.62
N ASN A 80 9.16 0.84 4.63
CA ASN A 80 9.89 1.98 4.10
C ASN A 80 9.36 3.31 4.66
N SER A 81 10.30 4.20 4.98
CA SER A 81 10.00 5.49 5.61
C SER A 81 9.69 6.58 4.59
N ALA A 82 9.07 7.69 5.05
CA ALA A 82 8.93 8.91 4.24
C ALA A 82 10.29 9.46 3.77
N ALA A 83 11.36 9.26 4.54
CA ALA A 83 12.72 9.67 4.15
C ALA A 83 13.23 8.86 2.96
N THR A 84 12.96 7.55 2.91
CA THR A 84 13.31 6.70 1.77
C THR A 84 12.59 7.17 0.49
N VAL A 85 11.29 7.49 0.61
CA VAL A 85 10.50 8.01 -0.51
C VAL A 85 11.05 9.37 -0.99
N ALA A 86 11.36 10.28 -0.06
CA ALA A 86 11.94 11.59 -0.38
C ALA A 86 13.32 11.47 -1.05
N GLU A 87 14.16 10.52 -0.62
CA GLU A 87 15.44 10.22 -1.26
C GLU A 87 15.26 9.78 -2.71
N LEU A 88 14.30 8.86 -2.98
CA LEU A 88 14.00 8.43 -4.34
C LEU A 88 13.47 9.59 -5.19
N HIS A 89 12.58 10.42 -4.65
CA HIS A 89 12.08 11.63 -5.32
C HIS A 89 13.21 12.65 -5.63
N ALA A 90 14.15 12.85 -4.72
CA ALA A 90 15.31 13.72 -4.97
C ALA A 90 16.16 13.27 -6.17
N ARG A 91 16.08 12.00 -6.54
CA ARG A 91 16.69 11.41 -7.74
C ARG A 91 15.73 11.35 -8.94
N GLY A 92 14.58 12.03 -8.88
CA GLY A 92 13.59 12.08 -9.96
C GLY A 92 12.78 10.80 -10.16
N ARG A 93 12.75 9.88 -9.17
CA ARG A 93 12.10 8.58 -9.27
C ARG A 93 10.67 8.63 -8.74
N LYS A 94 9.79 7.79 -9.28
CA LYS A 94 8.42 7.57 -8.80
C LYS A 94 8.37 6.35 -7.90
N VAL A 95 7.53 6.41 -6.86
CA VAL A 95 7.49 5.37 -5.84
C VAL A 95 6.06 4.86 -5.64
N ILE A 96 5.90 3.55 -5.80
CA ILE A 96 4.66 2.80 -5.59
C ILE A 96 4.72 2.20 -4.19
N CYS A 97 3.61 2.28 -3.47
CA CYS A 97 3.43 1.76 -2.12
C CYS A 97 2.72 0.41 -2.17
N TYR A 98 3.45 -0.67 -1.98
CA TYR A 98 2.87 -1.98 -1.79
C TYR A 98 2.21 -2.12 -0.41
N PHE A 99 1.06 -2.74 -0.36
CA PHE A 99 0.44 -3.29 0.84
C PHE A 99 -0.52 -4.41 0.48
N ASN A 100 -0.67 -5.40 1.37
CA ASN A 100 -1.63 -6.48 1.17
C ASN A 100 -3.06 -5.97 1.39
N ALA A 101 -3.97 -6.17 0.44
CA ALA A 101 -5.37 -5.77 0.55
C ALA A 101 -6.32 -6.96 0.75
N GLY A 102 -5.99 -8.12 0.16
CA GLY A 102 -6.82 -9.31 0.18
C GLY A 102 -6.51 -10.27 1.34
N ALA A 103 -5.44 -10.03 2.10
CA ALA A 103 -5.14 -10.80 3.30
C ALA A 103 -4.78 -9.93 4.51
N TRP A 104 -5.06 -10.50 5.68
CA TRP A 104 -4.57 -10.05 6.97
C TRP A 104 -3.20 -10.68 7.25
N GLU A 105 -2.28 -9.89 7.78
CA GLU A 105 -0.92 -10.28 8.10
C GLU A 105 -0.68 -10.09 9.61
N ASP A 106 -0.23 -11.14 10.32
CA ASP A 106 -0.10 -11.12 11.79
C ASP A 106 1.05 -10.26 12.32
N PHE A 107 1.96 -9.87 11.43
CA PHE A 107 3.13 -9.03 11.71
C PHE A 107 2.90 -7.53 11.43
N ARG A 108 1.82 -7.15 10.74
CA ARG A 108 1.55 -5.74 10.45
C ARG A 108 1.08 -4.96 11.68
N PRO A 109 1.48 -3.69 11.83
CA PRO A 109 1.12 -2.88 13.00
C PRO A 109 -0.38 -2.65 13.13
N ASP A 110 -1.13 -2.67 12.03
CA ASP A 110 -2.58 -2.46 11.98
C ASP A 110 -3.41 -3.75 12.06
N LYS A 111 -2.79 -4.90 12.34
CA LYS A 111 -3.48 -6.21 12.39
C LYS A 111 -4.71 -6.24 13.30
N ASN A 112 -4.72 -5.46 14.35
CA ASN A 112 -5.83 -5.40 15.31
C ASN A 112 -7.04 -4.59 14.79
N ALA A 113 -6.92 -3.91 13.67
CA ALA A 113 -8.03 -3.23 13.00
C ALA A 113 -8.98 -4.21 12.30
N PHE A 114 -8.53 -5.44 12.04
CA PHE A 114 -9.32 -6.48 11.39
C PHE A 114 -10.09 -7.31 12.42
N PRO A 115 -11.44 -7.24 12.46
CA PRO A 115 -12.22 -8.11 13.32
C PRO A 115 -12.05 -9.59 12.95
N LYS A 116 -12.06 -10.48 13.94
CA LYS A 116 -11.91 -11.92 13.70
C LYS A 116 -12.91 -12.49 12.69
N GLY A 117 -14.11 -11.92 12.62
CA GLY A 117 -15.18 -12.38 11.74
C GLY A 117 -14.95 -12.13 10.24
N VAL A 118 -13.93 -11.34 9.86
CA VAL A 118 -13.55 -11.16 8.46
C VAL A 118 -12.32 -11.98 8.07
N LEU A 119 -11.72 -12.74 8.98
CA LEU A 119 -10.54 -13.57 8.72
C LEU A 119 -10.95 -14.95 8.26
N GLY A 120 -10.47 -15.37 7.09
CA GLY A 120 -10.76 -16.64 6.45
C GLY A 120 -9.67 -17.70 6.62
N ALA A 121 -9.49 -18.50 5.59
CA ALA A 121 -8.47 -19.54 5.53
C ALA A 121 -7.06 -18.93 5.51
N LYS A 122 -6.06 -19.71 5.93
CA LYS A 122 -4.65 -19.35 5.77
C LYS A 122 -4.32 -19.17 4.29
N ASN A 123 -3.52 -18.17 3.95
CA ASN A 123 -2.96 -18.04 2.62
C ASN A 123 -1.81 -19.04 2.49
N LYS A 124 -2.01 -20.08 1.67
CA LYS A 124 -1.03 -21.16 1.52
C LYS A 124 0.27 -20.64 0.91
N GLY A 125 1.39 -21.01 1.53
CA GLY A 125 2.71 -20.55 1.11
C GLY A 125 3.19 -19.28 1.80
N TRP A 126 2.28 -18.57 2.51
CA TRP A 126 2.60 -17.33 3.21
C TRP A 126 2.23 -17.49 4.71
N GLU A 127 3.25 -17.76 5.52
CA GLU A 127 3.04 -17.90 6.96
C GLU A 127 2.64 -16.56 7.60
N GLY A 128 1.71 -16.61 8.52
CA GLY A 128 1.18 -15.40 9.17
C GLY A 128 0.04 -14.73 8.43
N GLU A 129 -0.31 -15.19 7.21
CA GLU A 129 -1.37 -14.57 6.41
C GLU A 129 -2.69 -15.35 6.44
N LYS A 130 -3.80 -14.61 6.42
CA LYS A 130 -5.16 -15.13 6.24
C LYS A 130 -5.93 -14.27 5.26
N TRP A 131 -6.63 -14.91 4.34
CA TRP A 131 -7.57 -14.24 3.46
C TRP A 131 -8.60 -13.42 4.25
N VAL A 132 -9.05 -12.30 3.68
CA VAL A 132 -10.13 -11.49 4.26
C VAL A 132 -11.42 -11.65 3.46
N ASP A 133 -12.56 -11.49 4.14
CA ASP A 133 -13.89 -11.50 3.49
C ASP A 133 -14.13 -10.17 2.76
N ILE A 134 -13.77 -10.12 1.49
CA ILE A 134 -13.87 -8.91 0.66
C ILE A 134 -15.31 -8.43 0.43
N ARG A 135 -16.34 -9.23 0.77
CA ARG A 135 -17.75 -8.82 0.75
C ARG A 135 -18.06 -7.80 1.84
N ARG A 136 -17.24 -7.77 2.90
CA ARG A 136 -17.40 -6.88 4.04
C ARG A 136 -16.75 -5.51 3.78
N LEU A 137 -17.23 -4.85 2.72
CA LEU A 137 -16.75 -3.50 2.35
C LEU A 137 -16.96 -2.49 3.48
N ASP A 138 -17.99 -2.65 4.30
CA ASP A 138 -18.27 -1.84 5.49
C ASP A 138 -17.11 -1.88 6.50
N VAL A 139 -16.47 -3.03 6.66
CA VAL A 139 -15.33 -3.24 7.56
C VAL A 139 -14.00 -2.90 6.89
N LEU A 140 -13.80 -3.36 5.66
CA LEU A 140 -12.49 -3.27 4.99
C LEU A 140 -12.19 -1.86 4.46
N LYS A 141 -13.22 -1.12 4.03
CA LYS A 141 -13.04 0.23 3.48
C LYS A 141 -12.28 1.19 4.42
N PRO A 142 -12.63 1.34 5.71
CA PRO A 142 -11.87 2.20 6.61
C PRO A 142 -10.43 1.71 6.84
N ILE A 143 -10.19 0.40 6.86
CA ILE A 143 -8.85 -0.18 7.04
C ILE A 143 -7.98 0.13 5.80
N MET A 144 -8.49 -0.13 4.60
CA MET A 144 -7.79 0.16 3.34
C MET A 144 -7.58 1.67 3.15
N ALA A 145 -8.56 2.49 3.54
CA ALA A 145 -8.40 3.93 3.55
C ALA A 145 -7.22 4.37 4.43
N SER A 146 -7.07 3.78 5.63
CA SER A 146 -5.95 4.07 6.54
C SER A 146 -4.60 3.64 5.94
N ARG A 147 -4.50 2.46 5.29
CA ARG A 147 -3.30 2.01 4.58
C ARG A 147 -2.93 2.96 3.44
N ILE A 148 -3.90 3.37 2.63
CA ILE A 148 -3.67 4.32 1.53
C ILE A 148 -3.31 5.73 2.06
N ASP A 149 -3.91 6.16 3.18
CA ASP A 149 -3.53 7.42 3.85
C ASP A 149 -2.09 7.37 4.39
N MET A 150 -1.65 6.22 4.89
CA MET A 150 -0.24 6.01 5.28
C MET A 150 0.69 6.20 4.07
N CYS A 151 0.39 5.56 2.93
CA CYS A 151 1.16 5.72 1.70
C CYS A 151 1.23 7.19 1.26
N ARG A 152 0.08 7.87 1.21
CA ARG A 152 0.01 9.29 0.88
C ARG A 152 0.85 10.16 1.83
N LYS A 153 0.73 9.93 3.14
CA LYS A 153 1.48 10.68 4.17
C LYS A 153 2.99 10.49 4.04
N LYS A 154 3.43 9.31 3.60
CA LYS A 154 4.84 9.03 3.33
C LYS A 154 5.33 9.61 2.00
N GLY A 155 4.43 10.13 1.16
CA GLY A 155 4.76 10.81 -0.09
C GLY A 155 4.76 9.91 -1.33
N PHE A 156 4.28 8.68 -1.26
CA PHE A 156 4.20 7.79 -2.43
C PHE A 156 3.36 8.40 -3.55
N ASP A 157 3.67 8.04 -4.80
CA ASP A 157 2.96 8.50 -6.01
C ASP A 157 1.78 7.60 -6.39
N ALA A 158 1.84 6.34 -6.00
CA ALA A 158 0.86 5.31 -6.33
C ALA A 158 0.77 4.26 -5.23
N VAL A 159 -0.23 3.38 -5.36
CA VAL A 159 -0.39 2.19 -4.50
C VAL A 159 -0.48 0.91 -5.34
N GLU A 160 0.06 -0.19 -4.82
CA GLU A 160 -0.14 -1.56 -5.26
C GLU A 160 -0.86 -2.33 -4.14
N PRO A 161 -2.21 -2.43 -4.17
CA PRO A 161 -2.94 -3.32 -3.30
C PRO A 161 -2.80 -4.77 -3.78
N ASP A 162 -2.26 -5.65 -2.97
CA ASP A 162 -2.05 -7.05 -3.31
C ASP A 162 -3.22 -7.96 -2.97
N LEU A 163 -3.23 -9.19 -3.55
CA LEU A 163 -4.25 -10.22 -3.42
C LEU A 163 -5.65 -9.75 -3.83
N THR A 164 -5.73 -9.11 -4.99
CA THR A 164 -6.96 -8.56 -5.56
C THR A 164 -7.72 -9.55 -6.47
N GLU A 165 -7.53 -10.86 -6.26
CA GLU A 165 -8.14 -11.96 -7.03
C GLU A 165 -8.64 -13.10 -6.13
N GLY A 166 -9.03 -12.80 -4.89
CA GLY A 166 -9.44 -13.77 -3.87
C GLY A 166 -10.55 -14.72 -4.31
N PHE A 167 -11.46 -14.28 -5.22
CA PHE A 167 -12.55 -15.12 -5.73
C PHE A 167 -12.08 -16.36 -6.49
N ARG A 168 -10.84 -16.39 -6.95
CA ARG A 168 -10.18 -17.53 -7.61
C ARG A 168 -9.49 -18.47 -6.62
N ASN A 169 -9.43 -18.09 -5.36
CA ASN A 169 -8.63 -18.74 -4.33
C ASN A 169 -9.47 -19.43 -3.25
N SER A 170 -8.87 -20.36 -2.54
CA SER A 170 -9.50 -21.06 -1.41
C SER A 170 -9.47 -20.19 -0.15
N THR A 171 -10.22 -19.10 -0.15
CA THR A 171 -10.21 -18.10 0.91
C THR A 171 -10.94 -18.50 2.19
N GLY A 172 -11.73 -19.57 2.14
CA GLY A 172 -12.66 -19.94 3.23
C GLY A 172 -14.01 -19.24 3.12
N PHE A 173 -14.18 -18.34 2.15
CA PHE A 173 -15.43 -17.65 1.84
C PHE A 173 -15.94 -18.04 0.44
N LYS A 174 -17.25 -17.98 0.24
CA LYS A 174 -17.85 -18.12 -1.09
C LYS A 174 -17.86 -16.74 -1.75
N LEU A 175 -16.73 -16.36 -2.32
CA LEU A 175 -16.56 -15.11 -3.04
C LEU A 175 -17.01 -15.29 -4.49
N THR A 176 -17.63 -14.26 -5.04
CA THR A 176 -18.02 -14.19 -6.46
C THR A 176 -17.13 -13.21 -7.22
N ALA A 177 -17.16 -13.29 -8.55
CA ALA A 177 -16.50 -12.31 -9.41
C ALA A 177 -17.01 -10.88 -9.16
N ASP A 178 -18.32 -10.73 -8.89
CA ASP A 178 -18.91 -9.42 -8.60
C ASP A 178 -18.44 -8.85 -7.24
N ASP A 179 -18.26 -9.71 -6.22
CA ASP A 179 -17.67 -9.29 -4.95
C ASP A 179 -16.26 -8.74 -5.16
N GLN A 180 -15.46 -9.42 -6.00
CA GLN A 180 -14.10 -8.98 -6.32
C GLN A 180 -14.10 -7.66 -7.10
N LEU A 181 -14.94 -7.51 -8.12
CA LEU A 181 -15.09 -6.25 -8.85
C LEU A 181 -15.45 -5.09 -7.92
N ALA A 182 -16.40 -5.30 -7.00
CA ALA A 182 -16.82 -4.28 -6.04
C ALA A 182 -15.65 -3.88 -5.11
N PHE A 183 -14.90 -4.87 -4.62
CA PHE A 183 -13.73 -4.63 -3.76
C PHE A 183 -12.61 -3.90 -4.50
N ASN A 184 -12.24 -4.34 -5.70
CA ASN A 184 -11.19 -3.73 -6.51
C ASN A 184 -11.54 -2.28 -6.89
N ARG A 185 -12.79 -2.00 -7.28
CA ARG A 185 -13.26 -0.63 -7.54
C ARG A 185 -13.26 0.25 -6.30
N MET A 186 -13.57 -0.32 -5.14
CA MET A 186 -13.46 0.41 -3.87
C MET A 186 -12.00 0.84 -3.61
N LEU A 187 -11.03 -0.06 -3.80
CA LEU A 187 -9.59 0.25 -3.65
C LEU A 187 -9.16 1.35 -4.62
N ALA A 188 -9.52 1.22 -5.90
CA ALA A 188 -9.20 2.21 -6.92
C ALA A 188 -9.77 3.59 -6.57
N LYS A 189 -11.03 3.64 -6.17
CA LYS A 189 -11.66 4.90 -5.73
C LYS A 189 -10.97 5.51 -4.52
N LEU A 190 -10.61 4.71 -3.51
CA LEU A 190 -9.90 5.21 -2.31
C LEU A 190 -8.55 5.84 -2.65
N ALA A 191 -7.79 5.23 -3.59
CA ALA A 191 -6.53 5.78 -4.05
C ALA A 191 -6.73 7.08 -4.84
N HIS A 192 -7.66 7.08 -5.79
CA HIS A 192 -7.98 8.23 -6.62
C HIS A 192 -8.49 9.43 -5.82
N ASP A 193 -9.37 9.22 -4.82
CA ASP A 193 -9.86 10.27 -3.91
C ASP A 193 -8.71 10.95 -3.14
N ARG A 194 -7.56 10.29 -3.05
CA ARG A 194 -6.34 10.79 -2.38
C ARG A 194 -5.27 11.31 -3.34
N GLY A 195 -5.56 11.33 -4.64
CA GLY A 195 -4.64 11.78 -5.68
C GLY A 195 -3.53 10.79 -6.02
N LEU A 196 -3.60 9.54 -5.52
CA LEU A 196 -2.66 8.48 -5.84
C LEU A 196 -3.12 7.69 -7.06
N SER A 197 -2.17 7.23 -7.85
CA SER A 197 -2.43 6.22 -8.88
C SER A 197 -2.55 4.84 -8.24
N VAL A 198 -3.14 3.87 -8.95
CA VAL A 198 -3.38 2.53 -8.41
C VAL A 198 -3.09 1.44 -9.45
N ALA A 199 -2.40 0.40 -9.00
CA ALA A 199 -2.15 -0.82 -9.75
C ALA A 199 -3.26 -1.84 -9.58
N LEU A 200 -3.62 -2.53 -10.66
CA LEU A 200 -4.30 -3.82 -10.57
C LEU A 200 -3.24 -4.91 -10.43
N LYS A 201 -3.26 -5.63 -9.30
CA LYS A 201 -2.38 -6.78 -9.10
C LYS A 201 -3.05 -8.05 -9.63
N ASN A 202 -2.40 -8.71 -10.60
CA ASN A 202 -2.91 -9.93 -11.23
C ASN A 202 -4.36 -9.78 -11.73
N ASP A 203 -5.32 -10.56 -11.24
CA ASP A 203 -6.78 -10.54 -11.57
C ASP A 203 -7.07 -10.44 -13.07
N LEU A 204 -6.39 -11.30 -13.86
CA LEU A 204 -6.45 -11.26 -15.32
C LEU A 204 -7.87 -11.45 -15.87
N ASP A 205 -8.72 -12.20 -15.15
CA ASP A 205 -10.10 -12.48 -15.55
C ASP A 205 -10.97 -11.20 -15.63
N GLN A 206 -10.66 -10.21 -14.80
CA GLN A 206 -11.46 -9.00 -14.67
C GLN A 206 -10.83 -7.77 -15.34
N ILE A 207 -9.67 -7.90 -15.99
CA ILE A 207 -9.02 -6.79 -16.71
C ILE A 207 -9.98 -6.05 -17.65
N PRO A 208 -10.83 -6.73 -18.46
CA PRO A 208 -11.74 -6.01 -19.35
C PRO A 208 -12.70 -5.04 -18.63
N GLN A 209 -13.09 -5.37 -17.38
CA GLN A 209 -13.99 -4.54 -16.57
C GLN A 209 -13.25 -3.49 -15.73
N LEU A 210 -11.94 -3.71 -15.44
CA LEU A 210 -11.17 -2.91 -14.49
C LEU A 210 -10.12 -2.02 -15.14
N VAL A 211 -9.75 -2.24 -16.39
CA VAL A 211 -8.71 -1.44 -17.06
C VAL A 211 -9.02 0.07 -17.09
N GLY A 212 -10.31 0.44 -17.05
CA GLY A 212 -10.75 1.83 -16.93
C GLY A 212 -10.55 2.43 -15.54
N ASP A 213 -10.61 1.59 -14.51
CA ASP A 213 -10.57 2.00 -13.10
C ASP A 213 -9.14 2.06 -12.52
N PHE A 214 -8.17 1.38 -13.14
CA PHE A 214 -6.78 1.29 -12.68
C PHE A 214 -5.82 2.04 -13.61
N ASP A 215 -4.73 2.58 -13.05
CA ASP A 215 -3.78 3.43 -13.81
C ASP A 215 -2.66 2.60 -14.46
N PHE A 216 -2.36 1.42 -13.94
CA PHE A 216 -1.38 0.46 -14.44
C PHE A 216 -1.66 -0.94 -13.87
N ALA A 217 -0.88 -1.94 -14.26
CA ALA A 217 -0.97 -3.28 -13.70
C ALA A 217 0.38 -3.75 -13.17
N VAL A 218 0.35 -4.61 -12.13
CA VAL A 218 1.46 -5.44 -11.68
C VAL A 218 1.04 -6.90 -11.81
N ASN A 219 1.88 -7.71 -12.48
CA ASN A 219 1.55 -9.11 -12.74
C ASN A 219 2.74 -10.03 -12.46
N GLU A 220 2.42 -11.20 -11.97
CA GLU A 220 3.36 -12.27 -11.70
C GLU A 220 3.09 -13.45 -12.63
N GLN A 221 4.17 -14.02 -13.17
CA GLN A 221 4.22 -15.33 -13.82
C GLN A 221 3.33 -15.49 -15.07
N CYS A 222 2.95 -14.41 -15.75
CA CYS A 222 2.10 -14.56 -16.94
C CYS A 222 2.76 -15.38 -18.07
N ALA A 223 4.08 -15.38 -18.18
CA ALA A 223 4.75 -16.18 -19.19
C ALA A 223 4.80 -17.65 -18.79
N GLN A 224 5.06 -17.94 -17.52
CA GLN A 224 5.01 -19.31 -17.00
C GLN A 224 3.65 -19.97 -17.23
N TYR A 225 2.56 -19.21 -17.11
CA TYR A 225 1.20 -19.73 -17.32
C TYR A 225 0.64 -19.50 -18.73
N GLY A 226 1.43 -18.87 -19.63
CA GLY A 226 1.03 -18.67 -21.03
C GLY A 226 -0.11 -17.67 -21.22
N GLU A 227 -0.25 -16.66 -20.34
CA GLU A 227 -1.40 -15.76 -20.30
C GLU A 227 -1.06 -14.26 -20.43
N CYS A 228 0.19 -13.90 -20.79
CA CYS A 228 0.62 -12.50 -20.89
C CYS A 228 -0.20 -11.65 -21.85
N GLU A 229 -0.81 -12.23 -22.90
CA GLU A 229 -1.64 -11.49 -23.84
C GLU A 229 -2.90 -10.91 -23.18
N ARG A 230 -3.36 -11.47 -22.07
CA ARG A 230 -4.51 -10.97 -21.30
C ARG A 230 -4.26 -9.60 -20.68
N LEU A 231 -2.97 -9.20 -20.54
CA LEU A 231 -2.54 -7.91 -20.01
C LEU A 231 -2.55 -6.79 -21.08
N THR A 232 -2.69 -7.14 -22.35
CA THR A 232 -2.62 -6.16 -23.46
C THR A 232 -3.69 -5.05 -23.44
N PRO A 233 -4.87 -5.18 -22.78
CA PRO A 233 -5.77 -4.05 -22.63
C PRO A 233 -5.13 -2.86 -21.92
N PHE A 234 -4.28 -3.07 -20.90
CA PHE A 234 -3.51 -1.99 -20.26
C PHE A 234 -2.56 -1.32 -21.25
N ILE A 235 -1.80 -2.10 -22.02
CA ILE A 235 -0.86 -1.59 -23.03
C ILE A 235 -1.59 -0.77 -24.11
N LYS A 236 -2.73 -1.29 -24.60
CA LYS A 236 -3.57 -0.58 -25.59
C LYS A 236 -4.15 0.73 -25.03
N ALA A 237 -4.38 0.80 -23.73
CA ALA A 237 -4.80 2.01 -23.03
C ALA A 237 -3.62 2.97 -22.72
N GLY A 238 -2.40 2.65 -23.14
CA GLY A 238 -1.19 3.45 -22.87
C GLY A 238 -0.73 3.38 -21.42
N LYS A 239 -1.12 2.34 -20.69
CA LYS A 239 -0.81 2.09 -19.29
C LYS A 239 0.27 1.01 -19.16
N ALA A 240 1.20 1.19 -18.21
CA ALA A 240 2.26 0.20 -17.97
C ALA A 240 1.69 -1.13 -17.46
N VAL A 241 2.39 -2.21 -17.78
CA VAL A 241 2.29 -3.49 -17.10
C VAL A 241 3.68 -3.82 -16.56
N PHE A 242 3.82 -3.78 -15.26
CA PHE A 242 5.00 -4.22 -14.53
C PHE A 242 4.88 -5.73 -14.29
N HIS A 243 5.84 -6.51 -14.80
CA HIS A 243 5.73 -7.95 -14.84
C HIS A 243 6.98 -8.63 -14.29
N VAL A 244 6.79 -9.68 -13.53
CA VAL A 244 7.88 -10.50 -13.00
C VAL A 244 7.66 -11.98 -13.23
N GLU A 245 8.79 -12.71 -13.41
CA GLU A 245 8.87 -14.16 -13.38
C GLU A 245 9.83 -14.60 -12.27
N TYR A 246 9.58 -15.76 -11.71
CA TYR A 246 10.41 -16.33 -10.65
C TYR A 246 11.23 -17.50 -11.14
N ASP A 247 10.59 -18.49 -11.73
CA ASP A 247 11.21 -19.76 -12.14
C ASP A 247 11.80 -19.69 -13.56
N LEU A 248 11.18 -18.93 -14.46
CA LEU A 248 11.66 -18.76 -15.83
C LEU A 248 12.87 -17.81 -15.88
N LYS A 249 13.84 -18.16 -16.72
CA LYS A 249 14.98 -17.27 -17.00
C LYS A 249 14.61 -16.21 -18.03
N PRO A 250 15.30 -15.05 -18.05
CA PRO A 250 15.01 -13.98 -19.01
C PRO A 250 14.96 -14.44 -20.49
N GLU A 251 15.81 -15.37 -20.85
CA GLU A 251 15.89 -15.93 -22.21
C GLU A 251 14.60 -16.65 -22.63
N GLU A 252 13.80 -17.12 -21.66
CA GLU A 252 12.58 -17.89 -21.89
C GLU A 252 11.34 -17.00 -22.08
N PHE A 253 11.32 -15.75 -21.53
CA PHE A 253 10.14 -14.90 -21.56
C PHE A 253 10.37 -13.48 -22.12
N CYS A 254 11.56 -12.90 -21.99
CA CYS A 254 11.78 -11.49 -22.34
C CYS A 254 11.42 -11.16 -23.78
N SER A 255 11.73 -12.02 -24.75
CA SER A 255 11.38 -11.77 -26.14
C SER A 255 9.87 -11.62 -26.35
N GLN A 256 9.05 -12.45 -25.69
CA GLN A 256 7.60 -12.39 -25.77
C GLN A 256 7.07 -11.14 -25.07
N THR A 257 7.45 -10.93 -23.81
CA THR A 257 6.89 -9.87 -22.99
C THR A 257 7.28 -8.47 -23.47
N THR A 258 8.50 -8.32 -24.01
CA THR A 258 8.94 -7.06 -24.64
C THR A 258 8.10 -6.73 -25.89
N ARG A 259 7.82 -7.73 -26.76
CA ARG A 259 6.93 -7.52 -27.92
C ARG A 259 5.52 -7.09 -27.52
N LEU A 260 5.04 -7.55 -26.37
CA LEU A 260 3.74 -7.13 -25.80
C LEU A 260 3.80 -5.76 -25.12
N GLY A 261 4.98 -5.17 -24.96
CA GLY A 261 5.17 -3.85 -24.31
C GLY A 261 5.19 -3.91 -22.76
N LEU A 262 5.38 -5.09 -22.19
CA LEU A 262 5.48 -5.27 -20.74
C LEU A 262 6.86 -4.83 -20.23
N SER A 263 6.89 -4.31 -19.02
CA SER A 263 8.13 -3.97 -18.28
C SER A 263 8.52 -5.16 -17.40
N SER A 264 9.27 -6.10 -17.98
CA SER A 264 9.49 -7.43 -17.40
C SER A 264 10.86 -7.59 -16.77
N MET A 265 10.92 -8.41 -15.71
CA MET A 265 12.18 -8.85 -15.09
C MET A 265 12.02 -10.20 -14.39
N GLN A 266 13.12 -10.89 -14.21
CA GLN A 266 13.18 -12.03 -13.28
C GLN A 266 13.46 -11.52 -11.87
N LYS A 267 12.74 -12.06 -10.89
CA LYS A 267 12.92 -11.82 -9.45
C LYS A 267 13.13 -13.14 -8.72
N ARG A 268 13.60 -13.07 -7.49
CA ARG A 268 13.48 -14.15 -6.52
C ARG A 268 12.16 -14.01 -5.78
N LEU A 269 11.55 -15.12 -5.38
CA LEU A 269 10.27 -15.11 -4.68
C LEU A 269 10.29 -14.28 -3.37
N GLY A 270 11.45 -14.18 -2.71
CA GLY A 270 11.61 -13.34 -1.52
C GLY A 270 11.61 -11.84 -1.80
N LEU A 271 11.54 -11.41 -3.05
CA LEU A 271 11.45 -10.01 -3.49
C LEU A 271 12.47 -9.07 -2.85
N ASP A 272 13.71 -9.58 -2.70
CA ASP A 272 14.89 -8.80 -2.30
C ASP A 272 15.31 -7.77 -3.39
N ALA A 273 16.42 -7.08 -3.21
CA ALA A 273 16.91 -6.09 -4.18
C ALA A 273 17.38 -6.71 -5.51
N TRP A 274 17.66 -8.03 -5.55
CA TRP A 274 18.14 -8.70 -6.76
C TRP A 274 17.09 -8.67 -7.89
N ARG A 275 17.56 -8.42 -9.12
CA ARG A 275 16.74 -8.37 -10.33
C ARG A 275 17.55 -8.73 -11.58
N LYS A 276 16.88 -9.29 -12.58
CA LYS A 276 17.38 -9.40 -13.96
C LYS A 276 16.32 -8.85 -14.91
N PRO A 277 16.46 -7.59 -15.37
CA PRO A 277 15.49 -7.00 -16.30
C PRO A 277 15.62 -7.58 -17.72
N CYS A 278 14.54 -7.53 -18.44
CA CYS A 278 14.55 -7.67 -19.89
C CYS A 278 15.08 -6.34 -20.55
#